data_3ba4c9da13817c824b276fa7cf823a1a
#
_entry.id   3ba4c9da13817c824b276fa7cf823a1a
#
_cell.length_a   1.000
_cell.length_b   1.000
_cell.length_c   1.000
_cell.angle_alpha   90.00
_cell.angle_beta   90.00
_cell.angle_gamma   90.00
#
_symmetry.space_group_name_H-M   'P 1'
#
loop_
_entity.id
_entity.type
_entity.pdbx_description
1 polymer ?
#
loop_
_entity_poly.entity_id
_entity_poly.type
_entity_poly.pdbx_seq_one_letter_code
_entity_poly.pdbx_strand_id
1 'polypeptide(L)'
;MPRERFVGPGPWRVLSQGEFWTTENADPRNVYHNVLISLDEAKSINNGQPSLWASFLDQLGTQAGDHVLHLGCGTGYYTAILAEIAGPQGSVTAIEIDHSIAERARVALALWPQVTVIHGDGSSGPFEPVNIIVASAGASYPLPAWLAAVKPGGKLLFPLTGAKGAGAMVLLTRNGEDSFACRLEFGVYFIGFSGARNPEIDRQLSELLHYDQGKSVKSLRCDAHARDESCWLHGDRWCFSTREPIQSETATE
;
A
#
# COMPACT_ATOMS: atom_id res chain seq x y z
N MET A 1 -9.45 12.11 13.74
CA MET A 1 -9.34 12.47 12.29
C MET A 1 -10.74 12.50 11.72
N PRO A 2 -11.28 13.65 11.28
CA PRO A 2 -12.63 13.75 10.71
C PRO A 2 -12.69 13.12 9.32
N ARG A 3 -13.30 11.92 9.21
CA ARG A 3 -13.34 11.15 7.96
C ARG A 3 -14.14 11.84 6.87
N GLU A 4 -15.23 12.53 7.24
CA GLU A 4 -16.08 13.31 6.32
C GLU A 4 -15.30 14.37 5.53
N ARG A 5 -14.23 14.92 6.09
CA ARG A 5 -13.35 15.87 5.38
C ARG A 5 -12.73 15.27 4.11
N PHE A 6 -12.48 13.96 4.11
CA PHE A 6 -11.78 13.27 3.02
C PHE A 6 -12.72 12.58 2.04
N VAL A 7 -13.98 12.31 2.42
CA VAL A 7 -14.91 11.59 1.55
C VAL A 7 -15.88 12.50 0.82
N GLY A 8 -15.76 13.82 1.04
CA GLY A 8 -16.63 14.83 0.42
C GLY A 8 -18.00 14.94 1.09
N PRO A 9 -18.88 15.80 0.58
CA PRO A 9 -20.21 16.00 1.14
C PRO A 9 -21.07 14.75 0.99
N GLY A 10 -21.86 14.43 2.05
CA GLY A 10 -22.88 13.40 1.98
C GLY A 10 -24.16 13.86 1.26
N PRO A 11 -25.16 12.96 1.11
CA PRO A 11 -25.12 11.56 1.55
C PRO A 11 -24.11 10.72 0.77
N TRP A 12 -23.51 9.71 1.45
CA TRP A 12 -22.41 8.91 0.89
C TRP A 12 -22.88 7.55 0.38
N ARG A 13 -22.27 7.12 -0.70
CA ARG A 13 -22.36 5.75 -1.20
C ARG A 13 -21.36 4.87 -0.45
N VAL A 14 -21.85 3.89 0.30
CA VAL A 14 -21.03 3.02 1.14
C VAL A 14 -21.20 1.57 0.78
N LEU A 15 -20.16 0.77 1.00
CA LEU A 15 -20.17 -0.68 0.87
C LEU A 15 -19.91 -1.30 2.24
N SER A 16 -20.83 -2.16 2.69
CA SER A 16 -20.68 -2.97 3.89
C SER A 16 -21.29 -4.32 3.66
N GLN A 17 -20.65 -5.38 4.12
CA GLN A 17 -21.11 -6.78 4.01
C GLN A 17 -21.46 -7.22 2.57
N GLY A 18 -20.77 -6.65 1.57
CA GLY A 18 -20.98 -6.97 0.15
C GLY A 18 -22.09 -6.18 -0.53
N GLU A 19 -22.78 -5.29 0.17
CA GLU A 19 -23.88 -4.49 -0.37
C GLU A 19 -23.54 -3.00 -0.41
N PHE A 20 -23.90 -2.34 -1.52
CA PHE A 20 -23.83 -0.88 -1.67
C PHE A 20 -25.16 -0.23 -1.30
N TRP A 21 -25.09 0.80 -0.46
CA TRP A 21 -26.23 1.64 -0.11
C TRP A 21 -25.83 3.10 0.04
N THR A 22 -26.80 4.00 -0.07
CA THR A 22 -26.57 5.43 0.15
C THR A 22 -27.05 5.79 1.55
N THR A 23 -26.25 6.55 2.30
CA THR A 23 -26.65 7.01 3.64
C THR A 23 -27.89 7.90 3.54
N GLU A 24 -28.76 7.84 4.56
CA GLU A 24 -30.02 8.57 4.57
C GLU A 24 -29.81 10.10 4.49
N ASN A 25 -28.75 10.58 5.07
CA ASN A 25 -28.41 12.00 5.13
C ASN A 25 -26.89 12.19 5.21
N ALA A 26 -26.43 13.43 5.29
CA ALA A 26 -25.04 13.84 5.40
C ALA A 26 -24.55 13.93 6.86
N ASP A 27 -25.17 13.21 7.81
CA ASP A 27 -24.67 13.17 9.20
C ASP A 27 -23.32 12.46 9.24
N PRO A 28 -22.23 13.07 9.73
CA PRO A 28 -20.90 12.47 9.80
C PRO A 28 -20.87 11.11 10.52
N ARG A 29 -21.78 10.86 11.45
CA ARG A 29 -21.88 9.55 12.14
C ARG A 29 -22.04 8.39 11.17
N ASN A 30 -22.64 8.61 10.00
CA ASN A 30 -22.80 7.59 8.96
C ASN A 30 -21.48 7.09 8.35
N VAL A 31 -20.38 7.83 8.50
CA VAL A 31 -19.06 7.45 7.96
C VAL A 31 -18.08 6.99 9.04
N TYR A 32 -18.47 7.01 10.32
CA TYR A 32 -17.67 6.49 11.44
C TYR A 32 -17.97 5.03 11.75
N HIS A 33 -18.19 4.24 10.71
CA HIS A 33 -18.35 2.80 10.74
C HIS A 33 -17.25 2.11 9.93
N ASN A 34 -17.12 0.81 10.09
CA ASN A 34 -16.17 -0.01 9.33
C ASN A 34 -16.70 -0.30 7.92
N VAL A 35 -16.83 0.73 7.11
CA VAL A 35 -17.39 0.68 5.75
C VAL A 35 -16.41 1.27 4.73
N LEU A 36 -16.46 0.78 3.49
CA LEU A 36 -15.87 1.44 2.34
C LEU A 36 -16.78 2.62 1.93
N ILE A 37 -16.19 3.76 1.61
CA ILE A 37 -16.92 4.92 1.10
C ILE A 37 -16.45 5.18 -0.31
N SER A 38 -17.38 5.21 -1.26
CA SER A 38 -17.09 5.52 -2.66
C SER A 38 -16.61 6.97 -2.80
N LEU A 39 -15.52 7.16 -3.51
CA LEU A 39 -14.99 8.47 -3.88
C LEU A 39 -15.25 8.79 -5.35
N ASP A 40 -15.28 7.77 -6.22
CA ASP A 40 -15.64 7.79 -7.62
C ASP A 40 -16.12 6.39 -8.03
N GLU A 41 -17.44 6.23 -8.20
CA GLU A 41 -18.04 4.92 -8.55
C GLU A 41 -17.64 4.44 -9.95
N ALA A 42 -17.54 5.36 -10.92
CA ALA A 42 -17.21 5.01 -12.29
C ALA A 42 -15.80 4.42 -12.42
N LYS A 43 -14.88 4.82 -11.51
CA LYS A 43 -13.50 4.34 -11.45
C LYS A 43 -13.28 3.31 -10.33
N SER A 44 -14.33 2.96 -9.58
CA SER A 44 -14.25 2.07 -8.42
C SER A 44 -13.29 2.58 -7.32
N ILE A 45 -13.00 3.88 -7.28
CA ILE A 45 -12.14 4.49 -6.27
C ILE A 45 -12.92 4.65 -4.96
N ASN A 46 -12.33 4.22 -3.86
CA ASN A 46 -12.94 4.26 -2.54
C ASN A 46 -11.96 4.64 -1.44
N ASN A 47 -12.49 4.98 -0.27
CA ASN A 47 -11.71 5.41 0.90
C ASN A 47 -11.26 4.24 1.78
N GLY A 48 -11.15 3.02 1.28
CA GLY A 48 -10.68 1.89 2.06
C GLY A 48 -11.46 1.59 3.36
N GLN A 49 -11.30 0.39 3.88
CA GLN A 49 -11.95 -0.06 5.11
C GLN A 49 -11.09 0.27 6.34
N PRO A 50 -11.63 1.01 7.34
CA PRO A 50 -10.82 1.50 8.46
C PRO A 50 -10.12 0.42 9.28
N SER A 51 -10.80 -0.69 9.60
CA SER A 51 -10.20 -1.78 10.39
C SER A 51 -9.02 -2.45 9.69
N LEU A 52 -9.12 -2.64 8.37
CA LEU A 52 -8.05 -3.19 7.56
C LEU A 52 -6.80 -2.30 7.63
N TRP A 53 -6.99 -1.02 7.36
CA TRP A 53 -5.89 -0.06 7.38
C TRP A 53 -5.31 0.15 8.78
N ALA A 54 -6.13 0.18 9.83
CA ALA A 54 -5.65 0.32 11.20
C ALA A 54 -4.70 -0.84 11.57
N SER A 55 -5.05 -2.08 11.21
CA SER A 55 -4.19 -3.24 11.44
C SER A 55 -2.84 -3.13 10.72
N PHE A 56 -2.85 -2.72 9.45
CA PHE A 56 -1.61 -2.63 8.67
C PHE A 56 -0.75 -1.42 9.01
N LEU A 57 -1.34 -0.28 9.34
CA LEU A 57 -0.60 0.90 9.80
C LEU A 57 0.08 0.66 11.16
N ASP A 58 -0.54 -0.13 12.04
CA ASP A 58 0.08 -0.57 13.29
C ASP A 58 1.32 -1.43 13.03
N GLN A 59 1.23 -2.40 12.12
CA GLN A 59 2.33 -3.28 11.75
C GLN A 59 3.49 -2.55 11.05
N LEU A 60 3.22 -1.45 10.35
CA LEU A 60 4.27 -0.59 9.79
C LEU A 60 5.18 -0.06 10.87
N GLY A 61 4.64 0.27 12.04
CA GLY A 61 5.41 0.80 13.15
C GLY A 61 6.09 2.13 12.81
N THR A 62 5.42 2.97 12.02
CA THR A 62 5.88 4.32 11.67
C THR A 62 6.23 5.10 12.93
N GLN A 63 7.37 5.81 12.92
CA GLN A 63 7.88 6.57 14.04
C GLN A 63 7.86 8.07 13.77
N ALA A 64 7.91 8.87 14.83
CA ALA A 64 8.11 10.30 14.71
C ALA A 64 9.45 10.60 14.00
N GLY A 65 9.41 11.49 13.01
CA GLY A 65 10.55 11.82 12.17
C GLY A 65 10.68 10.97 10.89
N ASP A 66 9.83 9.94 10.70
CA ASP A 66 9.89 9.14 9.48
C ASP A 66 9.50 9.93 8.23
N HIS A 67 10.19 9.60 7.13
CA HIS A 67 9.82 10.01 5.78
C HIS A 67 8.99 8.91 5.14
N VAL A 68 7.79 9.25 4.69
CA VAL A 68 6.80 8.31 4.15
C VAL A 68 6.48 8.64 2.70
N LEU A 69 6.41 7.63 1.86
CA LEU A 69 5.88 7.70 0.49
C LEU A 69 4.55 6.94 0.43
N HIS A 70 3.46 7.64 0.15
CA HIS A 70 2.13 7.05 0.02
C HIS A 70 1.65 7.08 -1.43
N LEU A 71 1.55 5.92 -2.05
CA LEU A 71 1.24 5.70 -3.47
C LEU A 71 -0.24 5.31 -3.65
N GLY A 72 -0.97 6.02 -4.48
CA GLY A 72 -2.41 5.88 -4.63
C GLY A 72 -3.13 6.39 -3.37
N CYS A 73 -2.81 7.62 -2.95
CA CYS A 73 -3.27 8.16 -1.68
C CYS A 73 -4.79 8.44 -1.61
N GLY A 74 -5.48 8.37 -2.74
CA GLY A 74 -6.87 8.77 -2.82
C GLY A 74 -7.04 10.22 -2.39
N THR A 75 -8.07 10.50 -1.60
CA THR A 75 -8.29 11.84 -1.03
C THR A 75 -7.46 12.13 0.22
N GLY A 76 -6.56 11.23 0.63
CA GLY A 76 -5.56 11.48 1.66
C GLY A 76 -5.95 11.16 3.10
N TYR A 77 -7.01 10.39 3.35
CA TYR A 77 -7.41 10.05 4.73
C TYR A 77 -6.30 9.30 5.50
N TYR A 78 -5.74 8.25 4.89
CA TYR A 78 -4.63 7.50 5.50
C TYR A 78 -3.30 8.25 5.41
N THR A 79 -3.13 9.13 4.43
CA THR A 79 -2.00 10.08 4.38
C THR A 79 -1.97 10.97 5.61
N ALA A 80 -3.13 11.52 6.00
CA ALA A 80 -3.23 12.36 7.19
C ALA A 80 -2.92 11.58 8.48
N ILE A 81 -3.35 10.32 8.57
CA ILE A 81 -3.01 9.45 9.72
C ILE A 81 -1.50 9.19 9.77
N LEU A 82 -0.87 8.86 8.64
CA LEU A 82 0.58 8.71 8.54
C LEU A 82 1.33 9.99 8.92
N ALA A 83 0.83 11.15 8.50
CA ALA A 83 1.41 12.44 8.84
C ALA A 83 1.31 12.77 10.33
N GLU A 84 0.21 12.43 11.00
CA GLU A 84 0.07 12.57 12.45
C GLU A 84 1.09 11.69 13.20
N ILE A 85 1.28 10.44 12.76
CA ILE A 85 2.23 9.52 13.37
C ILE A 85 3.68 9.99 13.14
N ALA A 86 4.02 10.35 11.89
CA ALA A 86 5.35 10.85 11.55
C ALA A 86 5.67 12.21 12.23
N GLY A 87 4.63 12.96 12.59
CA GLY A 87 4.78 14.22 13.31
C GLY A 87 5.44 15.34 12.49
N PRO A 88 5.68 16.50 13.12
CA PRO A 88 6.17 17.69 12.42
C PRO A 88 7.63 17.61 11.96
N GLN A 89 8.39 16.65 12.46
CA GLN A 89 9.79 16.40 12.04
C GLN A 89 9.88 15.35 10.91
N GLY A 90 8.79 14.63 10.65
CA GLY A 90 8.66 13.72 9.53
C GLY A 90 8.11 14.40 8.27
N SER A 91 7.96 13.63 7.22
CA SER A 91 7.32 14.09 5.98
C SER A 91 6.50 12.99 5.32
N VAL A 92 5.46 13.36 4.59
CA VAL A 92 4.71 12.43 3.75
C VAL A 92 4.60 12.97 2.34
N THR A 93 5.18 12.25 1.38
CA THR A 93 4.93 12.48 -0.05
C THR A 93 3.82 11.56 -0.49
N ALA A 94 2.70 12.12 -0.92
CA ALA A 94 1.50 11.41 -1.35
C ALA A 94 1.32 11.55 -2.86
N ILE A 95 1.24 10.44 -3.59
CA ILE A 95 1.08 10.42 -5.05
C ILE A 95 -0.29 9.84 -5.40
N GLU A 96 -1.02 10.55 -6.27
CA GLU A 96 -2.32 10.12 -6.80
C GLU A 96 -2.37 10.33 -8.31
N ILE A 97 -2.76 9.29 -9.04
CA ILE A 97 -2.78 9.30 -10.51
C ILE A 97 -4.00 10.03 -11.08
N ASP A 98 -5.11 10.04 -10.35
CA ASP A 98 -6.30 10.75 -10.76
C ASP A 98 -6.20 12.23 -10.36
N HIS A 99 -6.24 13.11 -11.36
CA HIS A 99 -6.11 14.55 -11.15
C HIS A 99 -7.18 15.11 -10.20
N SER A 100 -8.44 14.70 -10.37
CA SER A 100 -9.55 15.23 -9.57
C SER A 100 -9.46 14.76 -8.10
N ILE A 101 -9.03 13.54 -7.88
CA ILE A 101 -8.82 12.97 -6.55
C ILE A 101 -7.58 13.61 -5.88
N ALA A 102 -6.50 13.85 -6.64
CA ALA A 102 -5.32 14.55 -6.14
C ALA A 102 -5.62 15.99 -5.69
N GLU A 103 -6.44 16.74 -6.45
CA GLU A 103 -6.88 18.07 -6.03
C GLU A 103 -7.71 18.03 -4.74
N ARG A 104 -8.63 17.06 -4.61
CA ARG A 104 -9.36 16.85 -3.36
C ARG A 104 -8.43 16.52 -2.20
N ALA A 105 -7.40 15.70 -2.44
CA ALA A 105 -6.38 15.39 -1.43
C ALA A 105 -5.62 16.65 -0.97
N ARG A 106 -5.18 17.52 -1.89
CA ARG A 106 -4.49 18.79 -1.55
C ARG A 106 -5.35 19.66 -0.64
N VAL A 107 -6.63 19.82 -0.95
CA VAL A 107 -7.57 20.58 -0.12
C VAL A 107 -7.77 19.93 1.24
N ALA A 108 -7.99 18.61 1.28
CA ALA A 108 -8.23 17.88 2.52
C ALA A 108 -6.99 17.87 3.45
N LEU A 109 -5.79 17.83 2.88
CA LEU A 109 -4.51 17.74 3.60
C LEU A 109 -3.87 19.10 3.93
N ALA A 110 -4.50 20.22 3.60
CA ALA A 110 -3.92 21.55 3.81
C ALA A 110 -3.57 21.90 5.28
N LEU A 111 -4.08 21.15 6.25
CA LEU A 111 -3.73 21.32 7.67
C LEU A 111 -2.43 20.61 8.09
N TRP A 112 -1.84 19.79 7.22
CA TRP A 112 -0.60 19.05 7.46
C TRP A 112 0.53 19.62 6.59
N PRO A 113 1.29 20.62 7.07
CA PRO A 113 2.34 21.28 6.29
C PRO A 113 3.49 20.34 5.89
N GLN A 114 3.67 19.22 6.62
CA GLN A 114 4.65 18.17 6.30
C GLN A 114 4.19 17.22 5.18
N VAL A 115 2.98 17.40 4.62
CA VAL A 115 2.45 16.59 3.53
C VAL A 115 2.60 17.30 2.19
N THR A 116 3.18 16.62 1.21
CA THR A 116 3.22 17.06 -0.19
C THR A 116 2.37 16.12 -1.05
N VAL A 117 1.36 16.66 -1.73
CA VAL A 117 0.52 15.89 -2.67
C VAL A 117 0.97 16.13 -4.10
N ILE A 118 1.31 15.05 -4.80
CA ILE A 118 1.75 15.06 -6.20
C ILE A 118 0.67 14.35 -7.05
N HIS A 119 0.17 15.03 -8.09
CA HIS A 119 -0.56 14.37 -9.16
C HIS A 119 0.45 13.69 -10.08
N GLY A 120 0.43 12.35 -10.15
CA GLY A 120 1.41 11.61 -10.92
C GLY A 120 1.25 10.09 -10.84
N ASP A 121 2.10 9.41 -11.60
CA ASP A 121 2.15 7.95 -11.62
C ASP A 121 3.11 7.43 -10.54
N GLY A 122 2.55 6.77 -9.53
CA GLY A 122 3.30 6.15 -8.44
C GLY A 122 4.04 4.86 -8.82
N SER A 123 3.91 4.37 -10.07
CA SER A 123 4.72 3.26 -10.57
C SER A 123 6.08 3.69 -11.08
N SER A 124 6.27 4.96 -11.38
CA SER A 124 7.44 5.52 -12.04
C SER A 124 8.32 6.27 -11.04
N GLY A 125 9.55 5.77 -10.81
CA GLY A 125 10.60 6.46 -10.06
C GLY A 125 11.48 7.33 -10.94
N PRO A 126 12.60 7.82 -10.42
CA PRO A 126 13.12 7.51 -9.09
C PRO A 126 12.38 8.22 -7.96
N PHE A 127 12.37 7.61 -6.78
CA PHE A 127 11.88 8.22 -5.55
C PHE A 127 13.04 8.49 -4.60
N GLU A 128 12.94 9.54 -3.80
CA GLU A 128 13.89 9.77 -2.71
C GLU A 128 13.82 8.63 -1.69
N PRO A 129 14.96 8.28 -1.05
CA PRO A 129 14.99 7.26 -0.03
C PRO A 129 14.11 7.60 1.17
N VAL A 130 13.20 6.68 1.55
CA VAL A 130 12.22 6.86 2.62
C VAL A 130 12.27 5.71 3.64
N ASN A 131 11.74 5.96 4.84
CA ASN A 131 11.61 4.96 5.89
C ASN A 131 10.43 4.01 5.60
N ILE A 132 9.35 4.55 5.07
CA ILE A 132 8.09 3.84 4.87
C ILE A 132 7.54 4.11 3.47
N ILE A 133 7.15 3.05 2.77
CA ILE A 133 6.32 3.15 1.56
C ILE A 133 5.00 2.43 1.82
N VAL A 134 3.90 3.07 1.46
CA VAL A 134 2.55 2.48 1.47
C VAL A 134 1.94 2.61 0.09
N ALA A 135 1.51 1.51 -0.50
CA ALA A 135 0.69 1.54 -1.72
C ALA A 135 -0.75 1.14 -1.41
N SER A 136 -1.71 1.92 -1.91
CA SER A 136 -3.15 1.74 -1.66
C SER A 136 -3.91 1.14 -2.85
N ALA A 137 -3.19 0.55 -3.82
CA ALA A 137 -3.76 -0.18 -4.94
C ALA A 137 -2.96 -1.46 -5.20
N GLY A 138 -3.58 -2.45 -5.83
CA GLY A 138 -3.03 -3.80 -5.98
C GLY A 138 -2.01 -3.93 -7.12
N ALA A 139 -0.79 -4.33 -6.79
CA ALA A 139 0.27 -4.64 -7.75
C ALA A 139 0.39 -6.15 -7.99
N SER A 140 0.90 -6.57 -9.15
CA SER A 140 1.23 -7.98 -9.43
C SER A 140 2.57 -8.39 -8.84
N TYR A 141 3.44 -7.42 -8.58
CA TYR A 141 4.81 -7.62 -8.11
C TYR A 141 5.33 -6.34 -7.45
N PRO A 142 6.37 -6.43 -6.61
CA PRO A 142 7.01 -5.25 -6.05
C PRO A 142 7.80 -4.53 -7.14
N LEU A 143 7.53 -3.23 -7.33
CA LEU A 143 8.23 -2.46 -8.37
C LEU A 143 9.68 -2.17 -7.95
N PRO A 144 10.67 -2.29 -8.87
CA PRO A 144 12.07 -1.99 -8.58
C PRO A 144 12.28 -0.59 -8.00
N ALA A 145 11.55 0.41 -8.50
CA ALA A 145 11.61 1.77 -7.99
C ALA A 145 11.18 1.90 -6.51
N TRP A 146 10.18 1.10 -6.10
CA TRP A 146 9.74 1.06 -4.70
C TRP A 146 10.80 0.42 -3.81
N LEU A 147 11.33 -0.75 -4.23
CA LEU A 147 12.35 -1.48 -3.48
C LEU A 147 13.63 -0.65 -3.30
N ALA A 148 14.06 0.07 -4.35
CA ALA A 148 15.23 0.94 -4.30
C ALA A 148 15.07 2.12 -3.33
N ALA A 149 13.85 2.64 -3.19
CA ALA A 149 13.56 3.79 -2.34
C ALA A 149 13.41 3.45 -0.85
N VAL A 150 13.25 2.18 -0.47
CA VAL A 150 13.19 1.79 0.94
C VAL A 150 14.58 1.84 1.56
N LYS A 151 14.77 2.66 2.60
CA LYS A 151 16.03 2.71 3.38
C LYS A 151 16.32 1.37 4.07
N PRO A 152 17.59 1.08 4.44
CA PRO A 152 17.92 -0.03 5.34
C PRO A 152 17.07 0.03 6.63
N GLY A 153 16.45 -1.08 7.01
CA GLY A 153 15.48 -1.16 8.12
C GLY A 153 14.09 -0.59 7.81
N GLY A 154 13.94 0.11 6.68
CA GLY A 154 12.66 0.67 6.24
C GLY A 154 11.68 -0.41 5.75
N LYS A 155 10.43 -0.02 5.52
CA LYS A 155 9.35 -0.94 5.18
C LYS A 155 8.56 -0.51 3.95
N LEU A 156 8.07 -1.51 3.22
CA LEU A 156 7.13 -1.35 2.10
C LEU A 156 5.89 -2.19 2.37
N LEU A 157 4.75 -1.54 2.41
CA LEU A 157 3.42 -2.16 2.52
C LEU A 157 2.66 -1.98 1.20
N PHE A 158 2.24 -3.07 0.58
CA PHE A 158 1.43 -3.00 -0.64
C PHE A 158 0.54 -4.23 -0.82
N PRO A 159 -0.63 -4.11 -1.48
CA PRO A 159 -1.45 -5.25 -1.84
C PRO A 159 -0.86 -5.98 -3.05
N LEU A 160 -0.48 -7.24 -2.88
CA LEU A 160 -0.11 -8.16 -3.95
C LEU A 160 -1.38 -8.88 -4.41
N THR A 161 -1.89 -8.54 -5.59
CA THR A 161 -3.20 -9.01 -6.04
C THR A 161 -3.14 -9.59 -7.44
N GLY A 162 -3.93 -10.65 -7.68
CA GLY A 162 -4.16 -11.18 -9.02
C GLY A 162 -5.05 -10.26 -9.87
N ALA A 163 -5.35 -10.69 -11.09
CA ALA A 163 -6.09 -9.92 -12.10
C ALA A 163 -7.47 -9.43 -11.63
N LYS A 164 -8.11 -10.17 -10.72
CA LYS A 164 -9.45 -9.84 -10.18
C LYS A 164 -9.41 -9.01 -8.88
N GLY A 165 -8.25 -8.53 -8.47
CA GLY A 165 -8.08 -7.68 -7.28
C GLY A 165 -7.99 -8.42 -5.95
N ALA A 166 -8.29 -9.72 -5.90
CA ALA A 166 -8.11 -10.53 -4.69
C ALA A 166 -6.62 -10.86 -4.47
N GLY A 167 -6.20 -10.90 -3.22
CA GLY A 167 -4.80 -11.19 -2.90
C GLY A 167 -4.44 -11.10 -1.43
N ALA A 168 -3.20 -10.69 -1.19
CA ALA A 168 -2.62 -10.52 0.14
C ALA A 168 -2.03 -9.11 0.32
N MET A 169 -2.09 -8.59 1.53
CA MET A 169 -1.25 -7.48 1.91
C MET A 169 0.16 -7.99 2.19
N VAL A 170 1.14 -7.37 1.58
CA VAL A 170 2.55 -7.69 1.73
C VAL A 170 3.23 -6.61 2.56
N LEU A 171 3.88 -7.01 3.63
CA LEU A 171 4.78 -6.17 4.41
C LEU A 171 6.21 -6.66 4.19
N LEU A 172 7.03 -5.83 3.56
CA LEU A 172 8.47 -6.04 3.39
C LEU A 172 9.24 -5.17 4.38
N THR A 173 10.28 -5.74 5.01
CA THR A 173 11.25 -4.99 5.82
C THR A 173 12.63 -5.19 5.22
N ARG A 174 13.33 -4.13 4.86
CA ARG A 174 14.66 -4.23 4.24
C ARG A 174 15.71 -4.66 5.26
N ASN A 175 16.29 -5.85 5.06
CA ASN A 175 17.31 -6.42 5.94
C ASN A 175 18.73 -6.31 5.36
N GLY A 176 18.87 -6.13 4.06
CA GLY A 176 20.12 -6.07 3.34
C GLY A 176 19.97 -5.31 2.02
N GLU A 177 21.02 -5.32 1.20
CA GLU A 177 21.02 -4.65 -0.09
C GLU A 177 19.95 -5.25 -1.02
N ASP A 178 19.96 -6.58 -1.15
CA ASP A 178 19.10 -7.35 -2.05
C ASP A 178 18.13 -8.29 -1.30
N SER A 179 17.81 -8.01 -0.04
CA SER A 179 17.00 -8.88 0.80
C SER A 179 16.04 -8.12 1.69
N PHE A 180 14.80 -8.63 1.73
CA PHE A 180 13.73 -8.12 2.59
C PHE A 180 13.10 -9.29 3.35
N ALA A 181 12.84 -9.11 4.64
CA ALA A 181 11.91 -9.98 5.36
C ALA A 181 10.51 -9.73 4.82
N CYS A 182 9.73 -10.80 4.66
CA CYS A 182 8.40 -10.73 4.04
C CYS A 182 7.34 -11.35 4.95
N ARG A 183 6.21 -10.66 5.09
CA ARG A 183 4.96 -11.17 5.67
C ARG A 183 3.83 -10.96 4.69
N LEU A 184 2.97 -11.99 4.53
CA LEU A 184 1.76 -11.92 3.73
C LEU A 184 0.54 -12.17 4.62
N GLU A 185 -0.46 -11.29 4.50
CA GLU A 185 -1.78 -11.46 5.14
C GLU A 185 -2.85 -11.51 4.07
N PHE A 186 -3.52 -12.66 3.97
CA PHE A 186 -4.51 -12.95 2.93
C PHE A 186 -5.89 -12.40 3.24
N GLY A 187 -6.73 -12.35 2.19
CA GLY A 187 -8.12 -11.96 2.31
C GLY A 187 -8.36 -10.47 2.04
N VAL A 188 -7.48 -9.83 1.27
CA VAL A 188 -7.67 -8.45 0.84
C VAL A 188 -8.19 -8.38 -0.60
N TYR A 189 -8.86 -7.27 -0.91
CA TYR A 189 -9.31 -6.93 -2.25
C TYR A 189 -8.99 -5.46 -2.54
N PHE A 190 -8.26 -5.21 -3.64
CA PHE A 190 -7.89 -3.86 -4.06
C PHE A 190 -8.10 -3.66 -5.56
N ILE A 191 -8.38 -2.43 -5.97
CA ILE A 191 -8.31 -2.02 -7.37
C ILE A 191 -6.87 -2.12 -7.85
N GLY A 192 -6.68 -2.40 -9.16
CA GLY A 192 -5.34 -2.54 -9.74
C GLY A 192 -4.55 -1.25 -9.74
N PHE A 193 -3.27 -1.33 -9.38
CA PHE A 193 -2.32 -0.22 -9.46
C PHE A 193 -1.90 -0.01 -10.91
N SER A 194 -2.16 1.17 -11.47
CA SER A 194 -1.75 1.53 -12.84
C SER A 194 -0.21 1.47 -12.95
N GLY A 195 0.30 0.84 -14.00
CA GLY A 195 1.75 0.67 -14.21
C GLY A 195 2.43 -0.44 -13.39
N ALA A 196 1.71 -1.09 -12.44
CA ALA A 196 2.26 -2.16 -11.60
C ALA A 196 1.58 -3.53 -11.87
N ARG A 197 1.09 -3.74 -13.11
CA ARG A 197 0.41 -4.98 -13.50
C ARG A 197 1.20 -5.70 -14.59
N ASN A 198 1.35 -7.01 -14.43
CA ASN A 198 1.91 -7.91 -15.44
C ASN A 198 0.96 -9.11 -15.62
N PRO A 199 0.34 -9.30 -16.80
CA PRO A 199 -0.67 -10.35 -17.04
C PRO A 199 -0.18 -11.77 -16.77
N GLU A 200 1.09 -12.06 -17.03
CA GLU A 200 1.66 -13.39 -16.79
C GLU A 200 1.84 -13.64 -15.28
N ILE A 201 2.35 -12.64 -14.56
CA ILE A 201 2.47 -12.71 -13.10
C ILE A 201 1.08 -12.77 -12.45
N ASP A 202 0.11 -12.01 -12.96
CA ASP A 202 -1.29 -12.05 -12.49
C ASP A 202 -1.88 -13.45 -12.55
N ARG A 203 -1.61 -14.19 -13.64
CA ARG A 203 -2.06 -15.56 -13.82
C ARG A 203 -1.40 -16.49 -12.81
N GLN A 204 -0.05 -16.45 -12.72
CA GLN A 204 0.70 -17.27 -11.77
C GLN A 204 0.29 -17.00 -10.33
N LEU A 205 0.16 -15.72 -9.96
CA LEU A 205 -0.26 -15.30 -8.62
C LEU A 205 -1.66 -15.82 -8.28
N SER A 206 -2.61 -15.75 -9.22
CA SER A 206 -3.98 -16.24 -9.00
C SER A 206 -4.01 -17.75 -8.72
N GLU A 207 -3.17 -18.53 -9.40
CA GLU A 207 -3.01 -19.97 -9.15
C GLU A 207 -2.38 -20.23 -7.78
N LEU A 208 -1.27 -19.55 -7.45
CA LEU A 208 -0.57 -19.70 -6.17
C LEU A 208 -1.45 -19.34 -4.97
N LEU A 209 -2.21 -18.25 -5.07
CA LEU A 209 -3.14 -17.82 -4.02
C LEU A 209 -4.24 -18.85 -3.73
N HIS A 210 -4.63 -19.61 -4.75
CA HIS A 210 -5.62 -20.67 -4.60
C HIS A 210 -5.09 -21.88 -3.81
N TYR A 211 -3.82 -22.25 -4.02
CA TYR A 211 -3.24 -23.49 -3.46
C TYR A 211 -2.53 -23.29 -2.13
N ASP A 212 -1.67 -22.31 -2.02
CA ASP A 212 -0.73 -22.16 -0.89
C ASP A 212 -0.96 -20.92 -0.04
N GLN A 213 -1.61 -19.91 -0.59
CA GLN A 213 -1.81 -18.63 0.10
C GLN A 213 -0.50 -17.99 0.61
N GLY A 214 0.70 -18.40 0.11
CA GLY A 214 2.01 -17.82 0.47
C GLY A 214 2.38 -17.90 1.96
N LYS A 215 1.75 -18.78 2.74
CA LYS A 215 2.03 -18.93 4.18
C LYS A 215 3.48 -19.31 4.48
N SER A 216 4.13 -19.96 3.51
CA SER A 216 5.54 -20.38 3.57
C SER A 216 6.52 -19.26 3.21
N VAL A 217 6.06 -18.16 2.64
CA VAL A 217 6.94 -17.04 2.21
C VAL A 217 7.51 -16.31 3.41
N LYS A 218 8.84 -16.15 3.44
CA LYS A 218 9.60 -15.52 4.52
C LYS A 218 10.41 -14.31 4.06
N SER A 219 10.79 -14.27 2.78
CA SER A 219 11.61 -13.20 2.23
C SER A 219 11.22 -12.80 0.82
N LEU A 220 11.61 -11.58 0.45
CA LEU A 220 11.76 -11.16 -0.93
C LEU A 220 13.26 -11.04 -1.22
N ARG A 221 13.74 -11.77 -2.24
CA ARG A 221 15.11 -11.76 -2.74
C ARG A 221 15.17 -10.94 -4.02
N CYS A 222 16.17 -10.09 -4.14
CA CYS A 222 16.45 -9.27 -5.33
C CYS A 222 17.78 -9.64 -6.00
N ASP A 223 18.46 -10.69 -5.51
CA ASP A 223 19.65 -11.25 -6.12
C ASP A 223 19.34 -11.98 -7.44
N ALA A 224 20.28 -11.99 -8.37
CA ALA A 224 20.15 -12.73 -9.61
C ALA A 224 20.31 -14.24 -9.37
N HIS A 225 19.26 -15.01 -9.59
CA HIS A 225 19.27 -16.47 -9.48
C HIS A 225 18.25 -17.10 -10.44
N ALA A 226 18.50 -18.35 -10.83
CA ALA A 226 17.51 -19.15 -11.51
C ALA A 226 16.41 -19.59 -10.53
N ARG A 227 15.19 -19.76 -11.05
CA ARG A 227 14.07 -20.27 -10.24
C ARG A 227 14.43 -21.63 -9.64
N ASP A 228 14.28 -21.77 -8.34
CA ASP A 228 14.48 -23.01 -7.59
C ASP A 228 13.24 -23.35 -6.73
N GLU A 229 13.29 -24.44 -5.99
CA GLU A 229 12.18 -24.93 -5.13
C GLU A 229 11.78 -23.98 -4.01
N SER A 230 12.64 -23.04 -3.64
CA SER A 230 12.32 -22.02 -2.63
C SER A 230 11.55 -20.83 -3.20
N CYS A 231 11.43 -20.72 -4.53
CA CYS A 231 10.74 -19.62 -5.18
C CYS A 231 9.24 -19.85 -5.19
N TRP A 232 8.51 -19.14 -4.35
CA TRP A 232 7.05 -19.16 -4.34
C TRP A 232 6.47 -18.42 -5.57
N LEU A 233 6.88 -17.18 -5.78
CA LEU A 233 6.59 -16.40 -6.99
C LEU A 233 7.88 -15.74 -7.46
N HIS A 234 8.27 -15.99 -8.71
CA HIS A 234 9.56 -15.59 -9.26
C HIS A 234 9.37 -14.71 -10.50
N GLY A 235 10.04 -13.56 -10.51
CA GLY A 235 10.08 -12.65 -11.64
C GLY A 235 11.52 -12.26 -11.98
N ASP A 236 11.66 -11.34 -12.94
CA ASP A 236 12.95 -10.78 -13.27
C ASP A 236 13.47 -9.91 -12.10
N ARG A 237 14.61 -10.27 -11.51
CA ARG A 237 15.28 -9.59 -10.40
C ARG A 237 14.48 -9.48 -9.10
N TRP A 238 13.49 -10.33 -8.87
CA TRP A 238 12.82 -10.45 -7.58
C TRP A 238 12.22 -11.85 -7.42
N CYS A 239 12.17 -12.32 -6.17
CA CYS A 239 11.62 -13.62 -5.86
C CYS A 239 11.03 -13.62 -4.43
N PHE A 240 9.73 -13.87 -4.32
CA PHE A 240 9.14 -14.24 -3.03
C PHE A 240 9.58 -15.66 -2.71
N SER A 241 10.27 -15.84 -1.59
CA SER A 241 10.99 -17.07 -1.26
C SER A 241 10.59 -17.61 0.11
N THR A 242 10.63 -18.94 0.22
CA THR A 242 10.46 -19.66 1.48
C THR A 242 11.73 -19.65 2.36
N ARG A 243 12.85 -19.18 1.83
CA ARG A 243 14.11 -19.03 2.58
C ARG A 243 14.01 -17.86 3.55
N GLU A 244 14.72 -17.98 4.69
CA GLU A 244 14.88 -16.86 5.61
C GLU A 244 15.59 -15.68 4.91
N PRO A 245 15.25 -14.43 5.28
CA PRO A 245 15.93 -13.25 4.75
C PRO A 245 17.40 -13.25 5.16
N ILE A 246 18.26 -12.82 4.24
CA ILE A 246 19.69 -12.63 4.53
C ILE A 246 19.79 -11.40 5.45
N GLN A 247 20.33 -11.59 6.64
CA GLN A 247 20.66 -10.47 7.52
C GLN A 247 21.99 -9.88 7.04
N SER A 248 22.03 -8.56 6.84
CA SER A 248 23.32 -7.89 6.73
C SER A 248 24.08 -8.12 8.03
N GLU A 249 25.30 -8.67 7.95
CA GLU A 249 26.20 -8.67 9.09
C GLU A 249 26.32 -7.20 9.56
N THR A 250 25.75 -6.92 10.73
CA THR A 250 26.04 -5.65 11.41
C THR A 250 27.54 -5.66 11.65
N ALA A 251 28.26 -4.77 10.95
CA ALA A 251 29.63 -4.49 11.29
C ALA A 251 29.64 -4.13 12.79
N THR A 252 30.09 -5.05 13.60
CA THR A 252 30.43 -4.78 14.99
C THR A 252 31.71 -3.93 14.94
N GLU A 253 31.54 -2.61 15.13
CA GLU A 253 32.62 -1.74 15.59
C GLU A 253 32.71 -1.77 17.13
#